data_a6a812dc28c38ec14e7c753c2cc86294
#
_entry.id   a6a812dc28c38ec14e7c753c2cc86294
#
_cell.length_a   1.000
_cell.length_b   1.000
_cell.length_c   1.000
_cell.angle_alpha   90.00
_cell.angle_beta   90.00
_cell.angle_gamma   90.00
#
_symmetry.space_group_name_H-M   'P 1'
#
loop_
_entity.id
_entity.type
_entity.pdbx_description
1 polymer ?
#
loop_
_entity_poly.entity_id
_entity_poly.type
_entity_poly.pdbx_seq_one_letter_code
_entity_poly.pdbx_strand_id
1 'polypeptide(L)'
;MGSVPKYIGDDVSGYFNIRNLADGTITFEIPYLTRIRSAADFICDPMIPNTDPAKNNGQNYSVQRQPTAAELDDCLTAWYLNINVRSNGIVFVKDGAAIAVGTGEQERVGAVEQAIDTALKKGHSLKGSVMSSDAFFPQRDSIDTIAAQGVTAVVWPAGSMNDAAVIQAANDHTIALMATLERCFLHI
;
A
#
# COMPACT_ATOMS: atom_id res chain seq x y z
N MET A 1 -1.69 -31.32 -2.85
CA MET A 1 -0.75 -30.20 -2.95
C MET A 1 -0.97 -29.32 -1.74
N GLY A 2 0.04 -29.07 -0.90
CA GLY A 2 -0.05 -28.11 0.20
C GLY A 2 -0.31 -26.70 -0.33
N SER A 3 -0.96 -25.84 0.47
CA SER A 3 -1.11 -24.43 0.13
C SER A 3 0.28 -23.76 0.13
N VAL A 4 0.52 -22.86 -0.83
CA VAL A 4 1.73 -22.02 -0.82
C VAL A 4 1.75 -21.19 0.46
N PRO A 5 2.86 -21.13 1.20
CA PRO A 5 2.99 -20.28 2.40
C PRO A 5 2.67 -18.82 2.06
N LYS A 6 1.87 -18.19 2.90
CA LYS A 6 1.40 -16.83 2.66
C LYS A 6 1.46 -15.97 3.92
N TYR A 7 1.23 -16.59 5.07
CA TYR A 7 1.13 -15.88 6.34
C TYR A 7 2.27 -16.21 7.29
N ILE A 8 2.62 -15.26 8.15
CA ILE A 8 3.55 -15.53 9.25
C ILE A 8 3.02 -16.68 10.09
N GLY A 9 3.86 -17.71 10.27
CA GLY A 9 3.51 -18.96 10.94
C GLY A 9 3.15 -20.10 10.02
N ASP A 10 3.02 -19.89 8.72
CA ASP A 10 2.88 -20.98 7.75
C ASP A 10 4.19 -21.79 7.67
N ASP A 11 4.08 -23.09 7.36
CA ASP A 11 5.24 -23.92 7.10
C ASP A 11 5.86 -23.54 5.76
N VAL A 12 7.08 -23.02 5.82
CA VAL A 12 7.88 -22.60 4.64
C VAL A 12 8.85 -23.67 4.16
N SER A 13 8.85 -24.87 4.78
CA SER A 13 9.74 -25.94 4.39
C SER A 13 9.52 -26.36 2.93
N GLY A 14 10.57 -26.31 2.14
CA GLY A 14 10.50 -26.60 0.70
C GLY A 14 9.98 -25.45 -0.18
N TYR A 15 9.69 -24.27 0.39
CA TYR A 15 9.31 -23.09 -0.37
C TYR A 15 10.39 -22.01 -0.27
N PHE A 16 10.88 -21.55 -1.41
CA PHE A 16 11.85 -20.47 -1.51
C PHE A 16 11.78 -19.81 -2.89
N ASN A 17 12.11 -18.54 -2.92
CA ASN A 17 12.36 -17.80 -4.15
C ASN A 17 13.81 -18.04 -4.58
N ILE A 18 14.04 -18.25 -5.86
CA ILE A 18 15.39 -18.37 -6.44
C ILE A 18 15.70 -17.03 -7.11
N ARG A 19 16.86 -16.47 -6.75
CA ARG A 19 17.37 -15.26 -7.39
C ARG A 19 18.74 -15.54 -7.98
N ASN A 20 18.94 -15.12 -9.23
CA ASN A 20 20.23 -15.15 -9.90
C ASN A 20 20.84 -13.74 -9.89
N LEU A 21 22.01 -13.58 -9.29
CA LEU A 21 22.73 -12.32 -9.25
C LEU A 21 23.59 -12.13 -10.49
N ALA A 22 23.99 -10.88 -10.76
CA ALA A 22 24.77 -10.55 -11.95
C ALA A 22 26.15 -11.21 -12.01
N ASP A 23 26.70 -11.62 -10.86
CA ASP A 23 27.96 -12.36 -10.75
C ASP A 23 27.80 -13.87 -10.92
N GLY A 24 26.57 -14.35 -11.20
CA GLY A 24 26.24 -15.78 -11.34
C GLY A 24 25.89 -16.47 -10.02
N THR A 25 25.92 -15.78 -8.89
CA THR A 25 25.50 -16.33 -7.60
C THR A 25 23.99 -16.62 -7.63
N ILE A 26 23.60 -17.79 -7.13
CA ILE A 26 22.19 -18.16 -6.93
C ILE A 26 21.87 -18.03 -5.44
N THR A 27 20.88 -17.20 -5.11
CA THR A 27 20.35 -17.07 -3.75
C THR A 27 19.01 -17.77 -3.61
N PHE A 28 18.78 -18.33 -2.43
CA PHE A 28 17.51 -18.93 -2.01
C PHE A 28 16.95 -18.05 -0.88
N GLU A 29 15.79 -17.46 -1.11
CA GLU A 29 15.17 -16.54 -0.17
C GLU A 29 13.84 -17.12 0.31
N ILE A 30 13.55 -16.97 1.61
CA ILE A 30 12.23 -17.32 2.15
C ILE A 30 11.19 -16.42 1.48
N PRO A 31 10.01 -16.94 1.06
CA PRO A 31 8.95 -16.13 0.50
C PRO A 31 8.47 -15.09 1.51
N TYR A 32 8.05 -13.94 1.03
CA TYR A 32 7.44 -12.93 1.90
C TYR A 32 6.17 -13.48 2.54
N LEU A 33 6.07 -13.34 3.85
CA LEU A 33 4.90 -13.75 4.63
C LEU A 33 4.27 -12.52 5.27
N THR A 34 2.99 -12.31 5.02
CA THR A 34 2.23 -11.19 5.62
C THR A 34 1.58 -11.57 6.95
N ARG A 35 1.43 -10.58 7.84
CA ARG A 35 0.59 -10.68 9.03
C ARG A 35 -0.88 -10.41 8.73
N ILE A 36 -1.16 -9.72 7.65
CA ILE A 36 -2.53 -9.35 7.24
C ILE A 36 -3.24 -10.58 6.70
N ARG A 37 -4.18 -11.14 7.47
CA ARG A 37 -4.99 -12.31 7.12
C ARG A 37 -6.39 -11.94 6.67
N SER A 38 -6.85 -10.77 7.13
CA SER A 38 -8.19 -10.24 6.86
C SER A 38 -8.18 -8.73 6.92
N ALA A 39 -9.25 -8.09 6.48
CA ALA A 39 -9.42 -6.65 6.60
C ALA A 39 -9.44 -6.14 8.06
N ALA A 40 -9.76 -7.02 9.03
CA ALA A 40 -9.71 -6.69 10.45
C ALA A 40 -8.29 -6.47 11.00
N ASP A 41 -7.26 -6.88 10.26
CA ASP A 41 -5.86 -6.67 10.63
C ASP A 41 -5.35 -5.28 10.20
N PHE A 42 -6.12 -4.52 9.43
CA PHE A 42 -5.80 -3.14 9.11
C PHE A 42 -6.08 -2.21 10.30
N ILE A 43 -5.18 -1.28 10.53
CA ILE A 43 -5.39 -0.19 11.49
C ILE A 43 -6.12 0.92 10.76
N CYS A 44 -7.44 1.03 10.99
CA CYS A 44 -8.31 1.97 10.29
C CYS A 44 -8.30 3.39 10.89
N ASP A 45 -7.74 3.53 12.07
CA ASP A 45 -7.59 4.80 12.79
C ASP A 45 -6.12 5.05 13.20
N PRO A 46 -5.17 4.98 12.26
CA PRO A 46 -3.78 5.23 12.61
C PRO A 46 -3.62 6.62 13.20
N MET A 47 -2.97 6.67 14.34
CA MET A 47 -2.72 7.90 15.08
C MET A 47 -1.21 8.11 15.26
N ILE A 48 -0.73 9.29 14.87
CA ILE A 48 0.66 9.67 15.05
C ILE A 48 0.73 10.75 16.11
N PRO A 49 1.51 10.52 17.19
CA PRO A 49 1.71 11.53 18.23
C PRO A 49 2.30 12.81 17.62
N ASN A 50 1.69 13.93 17.91
CA ASN A 50 2.31 15.21 17.62
C ASN A 50 3.36 15.53 18.67
N THR A 51 4.63 15.48 18.27
CA THR A 51 5.76 15.82 19.12
C THR A 51 6.17 17.29 19.06
N ASP A 52 5.52 18.10 18.22
CA ASP A 52 5.76 19.54 18.09
C ASP A 52 4.52 20.35 18.50
N PRO A 53 4.41 20.78 19.77
CA PRO A 53 3.27 21.54 20.27
C PRO A 53 3.05 22.87 19.54
N ALA A 54 4.11 23.44 18.94
CA ALA A 54 4.01 24.72 18.23
C ALA A 54 3.29 24.57 16.88
N LYS A 55 3.33 23.37 16.29
CA LYS A 55 2.71 23.13 14.98
C LYS A 55 1.28 22.63 15.05
N ASN A 56 0.86 22.02 16.15
CA ASN A 56 -0.46 21.36 16.22
C ASN A 56 -1.12 21.39 17.61
N ASN A 57 -0.84 22.38 18.44
CA ASN A 57 -1.46 22.56 19.76
C ASN A 57 -1.47 21.30 20.64
N GLY A 58 -0.53 20.38 20.44
CA GLY A 58 -0.44 19.13 21.19
C GLY A 58 -1.44 18.03 20.76
N GLN A 59 -2.22 18.26 19.69
CA GLN A 59 -3.15 17.23 19.20
C GLN A 59 -2.41 16.20 18.33
N ASN A 60 -2.80 14.93 18.44
CA ASN A 60 -2.29 13.87 17.58
C ASN A 60 -2.88 14.00 16.17
N TYR A 61 -2.10 13.58 15.16
CA TYR A 61 -2.61 13.41 13.81
C TYR A 61 -3.38 12.09 13.74
N SER A 62 -4.63 12.12 13.33
CA SER A 62 -5.49 10.95 13.16
C SER A 62 -6.28 11.02 11.88
N VAL A 63 -6.60 9.86 11.33
CA VAL A 63 -7.46 9.76 10.15
C VAL A 63 -8.91 10.00 10.56
N GLN A 64 -9.62 10.84 9.81
CA GLN A 64 -10.99 11.25 10.12
C GLN A 64 -12.05 10.37 9.46
N ARG A 65 -11.77 9.90 8.21
CA ARG A 65 -12.71 9.08 7.46
C ARG A 65 -12.45 7.60 7.69
N GLN A 66 -13.47 6.88 8.13
CA GLN A 66 -13.42 5.43 8.21
C GLN A 66 -13.74 4.78 6.85
N PRO A 67 -13.08 3.64 6.50
CA PRO A 67 -13.39 2.91 5.29
C PRO A 67 -14.76 2.23 5.38
N THR A 68 -15.42 2.06 4.25
CA THR A 68 -16.58 1.19 4.12
C THR A 68 -16.17 -0.29 4.05
N ALA A 69 -17.11 -1.23 4.25
CA ALA A 69 -16.83 -2.66 4.11
C ALA A 69 -16.32 -3.01 2.70
N ALA A 70 -16.89 -2.44 1.65
CA ALA A 70 -16.44 -2.67 0.27
C ALA A 70 -15.02 -2.16 0.03
N GLU A 71 -14.66 -1.00 0.58
CA GLU A 71 -13.30 -0.48 0.49
C GLU A 71 -12.30 -1.35 1.27
N LEU A 72 -12.70 -1.91 2.40
CA LEU A 72 -11.87 -2.85 3.16
C LEU A 72 -11.58 -4.12 2.37
N ASP A 73 -12.58 -4.70 1.70
CA ASP A 73 -12.43 -5.89 0.86
C ASP A 73 -11.53 -5.61 -0.35
N ASP A 74 -11.73 -4.47 -1.02
CA ASP A 74 -10.89 -4.03 -2.14
C ASP A 74 -9.47 -3.72 -1.68
N CYS A 75 -9.26 -3.10 -0.52
CA CYS A 75 -7.94 -2.86 0.05
C CYS A 75 -7.21 -4.16 0.41
N LEU A 76 -7.91 -5.16 0.93
CA LEU A 76 -7.34 -6.47 1.21
C LEU A 76 -6.90 -7.16 -0.09
N THR A 77 -7.73 -7.08 -1.14
CA THR A 77 -7.38 -7.57 -2.48
C THR A 77 -6.16 -6.84 -3.03
N ALA A 78 -6.14 -5.50 -2.94
CA ALA A 78 -5.03 -4.68 -3.40
C ALA A 78 -3.73 -5.00 -2.64
N TRP A 79 -3.81 -5.22 -1.32
CA TRP A 79 -2.66 -5.62 -0.50
C TRP A 79 -2.06 -6.95 -0.96
N TYR A 80 -2.90 -7.98 -1.11
CA TYR A 80 -2.44 -9.30 -1.53
C TYR A 80 -1.84 -9.33 -2.95
N LEU A 81 -2.36 -8.52 -3.85
CA LEU A 81 -1.77 -8.35 -5.18
C LEU A 81 -0.41 -7.65 -5.07
N ASN A 82 -0.32 -6.61 -4.24
CA ASN A 82 0.89 -5.78 -4.12
C ASN A 82 2.08 -6.54 -3.52
N ILE A 83 1.85 -7.55 -2.68
CA ILE A 83 2.91 -8.46 -2.16
C ILE A 83 3.77 -9.05 -3.29
N ASN A 84 3.21 -9.22 -4.49
CA ASN A 84 3.90 -9.82 -5.63
C ASN A 84 4.31 -8.78 -6.68
N VAL A 85 4.17 -7.49 -6.38
CA VAL A 85 4.56 -6.41 -7.29
C VAL A 85 5.98 -5.95 -6.94
N ARG A 86 6.81 -5.79 -7.96
CA ARG A 86 8.16 -5.24 -7.78
C ARG A 86 8.08 -3.79 -7.32
N SER A 87 8.83 -3.45 -6.27
CA SER A 87 8.92 -2.10 -5.71
C SER A 87 9.52 -1.08 -6.70
N ASN A 88 9.07 0.16 -6.67
CA ASN A 88 7.94 0.68 -5.90
C ASN A 88 6.62 0.14 -6.46
N GLY A 89 5.85 -0.55 -5.62
CA GLY A 89 4.62 -1.22 -6.01
C GLY A 89 3.38 -0.41 -5.60
N ILE A 90 2.50 -0.13 -6.57
CA ILE A 90 1.19 0.50 -6.39
C ILE A 90 0.14 -0.34 -7.10
N VAL A 91 -0.95 -0.66 -6.42
CA VAL A 91 -2.06 -1.42 -7.00
C VAL A 91 -3.37 -0.69 -6.75
N PHE A 92 -4.12 -0.42 -7.81
CA PHE A 92 -5.49 0.08 -7.73
C PHE A 92 -6.49 -1.05 -7.93
N VAL A 93 -7.46 -1.14 -7.02
CA VAL A 93 -8.55 -2.13 -7.07
C VAL A 93 -9.88 -1.40 -7.01
N LYS A 94 -10.87 -1.94 -7.72
CA LYS A 94 -12.25 -1.50 -7.69
C LYS A 94 -13.17 -2.68 -7.94
N ASP A 95 -14.20 -2.82 -7.11
CA ASP A 95 -15.22 -3.87 -7.24
C ASP A 95 -14.59 -5.29 -7.32
N GLY A 96 -13.56 -5.55 -6.48
CA GLY A 96 -12.85 -6.83 -6.42
C GLY A 96 -11.85 -7.08 -7.55
N ALA A 97 -11.64 -6.12 -8.47
CA ALA A 97 -10.75 -6.29 -9.61
C ALA A 97 -9.60 -5.28 -9.62
N ALA A 98 -8.38 -5.75 -9.91
CA ALA A 98 -7.24 -4.86 -10.16
C ALA A 98 -7.44 -4.12 -11.48
N ILE A 99 -7.41 -2.78 -11.44
CA ILE A 99 -7.60 -1.92 -12.61
C ILE A 99 -6.29 -1.32 -13.13
N ALA A 100 -5.31 -1.14 -12.25
CA ALA A 100 -3.96 -0.70 -12.65
C ALA A 100 -2.90 -1.10 -11.63
N VAL A 101 -1.68 -1.24 -12.13
CA VAL A 101 -0.49 -1.54 -11.32
C VAL A 101 0.64 -0.60 -11.77
N GLY A 102 1.28 0.05 -10.81
CA GLY A 102 2.56 0.74 -10.97
C GLY A 102 3.67 -0.12 -10.35
N THR A 103 4.80 -0.24 -11.02
CA THR A 103 5.86 -1.18 -10.61
C THR A 103 7.23 -0.73 -11.09
N GLY A 104 8.24 -0.97 -10.27
CA GLY A 104 9.65 -0.82 -10.68
C GLY A 104 10.14 0.60 -10.84
N GLU A 105 9.35 1.59 -10.48
CA GLU A 105 9.74 3.00 -10.50
C GLU A 105 10.72 3.33 -9.37
N GLN A 106 11.62 4.29 -9.61
CA GLN A 106 12.59 4.74 -8.62
C GLN A 106 11.94 5.55 -7.51
N GLU A 107 10.90 6.32 -7.84
CA GLU A 107 10.16 7.17 -6.91
C GLU A 107 8.74 6.63 -6.67
N ARG A 108 8.25 6.80 -5.45
CA ARG A 108 6.90 6.34 -5.07
C ARG A 108 5.83 7.05 -5.89
N VAL A 109 5.93 8.37 -6.03
CA VAL A 109 5.00 9.16 -6.84
C VAL A 109 5.03 8.74 -8.31
N GLY A 110 6.19 8.40 -8.86
CA GLY A 110 6.31 7.88 -10.22
C GLY A 110 5.53 6.58 -10.44
N ALA A 111 5.56 5.67 -9.44
CA ALA A 111 4.75 4.44 -9.51
C ALA A 111 3.24 4.72 -9.46
N VAL A 112 2.83 5.74 -8.68
CA VAL A 112 1.42 6.21 -8.66
C VAL A 112 1.02 6.75 -10.04
N GLU A 113 1.82 7.64 -10.62
CA GLU A 113 1.58 8.25 -11.93
C GLU A 113 1.56 7.20 -13.04
N GLN A 114 2.49 6.25 -13.04
CA GLN A 114 2.54 5.13 -13.98
C GLN A 114 1.26 4.30 -13.94
N ALA A 115 0.75 3.99 -12.74
CA ALA A 115 -0.49 3.24 -12.58
C ALA A 115 -1.71 4.04 -13.07
N ILE A 116 -1.79 5.35 -12.76
CA ILE A 116 -2.85 6.24 -13.26
C ILE A 116 -2.83 6.27 -14.78
N ASP A 117 -1.68 6.52 -15.39
CA ASP A 117 -1.52 6.54 -16.84
C ASP A 117 -1.94 5.22 -17.49
N THR A 118 -1.58 4.11 -16.86
CA THR A 118 -1.95 2.77 -17.34
C THR A 118 -3.46 2.54 -17.29
N ALA A 119 -4.13 2.96 -16.21
CA ALA A 119 -5.58 2.91 -16.10
C ALA A 119 -6.26 3.73 -17.21
N LEU A 120 -5.85 4.99 -17.36
CA LEU A 120 -6.43 5.91 -18.34
C LEU A 120 -6.24 5.42 -19.78
N LYS A 121 -5.04 4.93 -20.14
CA LYS A 121 -4.76 4.37 -21.47
C LYS A 121 -5.61 3.14 -21.78
N LYS A 122 -6.00 2.38 -20.77
CA LYS A 122 -6.90 1.21 -20.91
C LYS A 122 -8.38 1.58 -20.81
N GLY A 123 -8.72 2.85 -20.64
CA GLY A 123 -10.11 3.32 -20.52
C GLY A 123 -10.75 3.04 -19.15
N HIS A 124 -9.95 2.76 -18.13
CA HIS A 124 -10.44 2.55 -16.76
C HIS A 124 -10.54 3.87 -16.00
N SER A 125 -11.64 4.04 -15.24
CA SER A 125 -11.80 5.15 -14.31
C SER A 125 -11.34 4.73 -12.92
N LEU A 126 -10.48 5.53 -12.30
CA LEU A 126 -10.04 5.34 -10.91
C LEU A 126 -11.05 5.89 -9.89
N LYS A 127 -12.10 6.57 -10.34
CA LYS A 127 -13.11 7.13 -9.42
C LYS A 127 -13.79 6.03 -8.61
N GLY A 128 -13.72 6.15 -7.29
CA GLY A 128 -14.27 5.17 -6.35
C GLY A 128 -13.41 3.91 -6.19
N SER A 129 -12.17 3.90 -6.71
CA SER A 129 -11.22 2.81 -6.43
C SER A 129 -10.50 3.00 -5.12
N VAL A 130 -9.81 1.94 -4.69
CA VAL A 130 -8.86 1.96 -3.58
C VAL A 130 -7.44 1.78 -4.10
N MET A 131 -6.44 2.13 -3.28
CA MET A 131 -5.02 1.96 -3.60
C MET A 131 -4.27 1.22 -2.50
N SER A 132 -3.36 0.32 -2.87
CA SER A 132 -2.34 -0.25 -2.00
C SER A 132 -0.96 0.27 -2.37
N SER A 133 -0.14 0.59 -1.36
CA SER A 133 1.29 0.88 -1.51
C SER A 133 2.12 -0.16 -0.76
N ASP A 134 3.19 -0.66 -1.37
CA ASP A 134 4.10 -1.65 -0.78
C ASP A 134 5.00 -1.07 0.32
N ALA A 135 5.11 0.28 0.42
CA ALA A 135 5.85 1.00 1.46
C ALA A 135 5.21 2.35 1.80
N PHE A 136 5.84 3.07 2.76
CA PHE A 136 5.39 4.38 3.20
C PHE A 136 5.48 5.43 2.07
N PHE A 137 4.70 6.50 2.20
CA PHE A 137 4.83 7.70 1.35
C PHE A 137 5.86 8.65 1.97
N PRO A 138 6.89 9.05 1.21
CA PRO A 138 7.88 10.00 1.73
C PRO A 138 7.32 11.42 1.83
N GLN A 139 6.29 11.75 1.05
CA GLN A 139 5.61 13.05 1.00
C GLN A 139 4.10 12.85 0.82
N ARG A 140 3.33 13.93 0.94
CA ARG A 140 1.88 13.94 0.73
C ARG A 140 1.45 13.86 -0.73
N ASP A 141 2.36 14.12 -1.66
CA ASP A 141 2.13 14.27 -3.11
C ASP A 141 1.38 13.08 -3.73
N SER A 142 1.71 11.86 -3.31
CA SER A 142 1.02 10.66 -3.78
C SER A 142 -0.47 10.67 -3.43
N ILE A 143 -0.82 11.12 -2.22
CA ILE A 143 -2.22 11.24 -1.78
C ILE A 143 -2.94 12.35 -2.56
N ASP A 144 -2.30 13.51 -2.73
CA ASP A 144 -2.86 14.62 -3.51
C ASP A 144 -3.11 14.19 -4.96
N THR A 145 -2.19 13.43 -5.55
CA THR A 145 -2.30 12.94 -6.93
C THR A 145 -3.48 11.97 -7.11
N ILE A 146 -3.65 11.01 -6.21
CA ILE A 146 -4.75 10.03 -6.32
C ILE A 146 -6.10 10.64 -5.97
N ALA A 147 -6.14 11.64 -5.10
CA ALA A 147 -7.36 12.37 -4.77
C ALA A 147 -7.97 13.03 -6.01
N ALA A 148 -7.14 13.60 -6.89
CA ALA A 148 -7.57 14.17 -8.16
C ALA A 148 -8.20 13.14 -9.11
N GLN A 149 -7.92 11.85 -8.92
CA GLN A 149 -8.50 10.75 -9.69
C GLN A 149 -9.78 10.18 -9.05
N GLY A 150 -10.15 10.66 -7.86
CA GLY A 150 -11.33 10.20 -7.13
C GLY A 150 -11.14 8.86 -6.41
N VAL A 151 -9.91 8.50 -6.06
CA VAL A 151 -9.61 7.37 -5.17
C VAL A 151 -10.16 7.66 -3.78
N THR A 152 -10.75 6.67 -3.13
CA THR A 152 -11.50 6.88 -1.88
C THR A 152 -10.84 6.28 -0.66
N ALA A 153 -10.00 5.26 -0.81
CA ALA A 153 -9.32 4.63 0.31
C ALA A 153 -7.92 4.16 -0.08
N VAL A 154 -7.03 4.12 0.92
CA VAL A 154 -5.62 3.72 0.74
C VAL A 154 -5.20 2.81 1.88
N VAL A 155 -4.50 1.72 1.55
CA VAL A 155 -3.76 0.90 2.49
C VAL A 155 -2.27 1.08 2.28
N TRP A 156 -1.54 1.39 3.37
CA TRP A 156 -0.10 1.63 3.33
C TRP A 156 0.60 1.16 4.62
N PRO A 157 1.90 0.88 4.59
CA PRO A 157 2.66 0.43 5.76
C PRO A 157 2.82 1.46 6.88
N ALA A 158 2.72 2.76 6.61
CA ALA A 158 3.17 3.83 7.50
C ALA A 158 4.69 3.76 7.79
N GLY A 159 5.18 4.58 8.72
CA GLY A 159 6.57 4.57 9.19
C GLY A 159 7.50 5.58 8.53
N SER A 160 6.96 6.58 7.84
CA SER A 160 7.69 7.76 7.37
C SER A 160 7.77 8.84 8.47
N MET A 161 8.81 9.66 8.46
CA MET A 161 8.83 10.89 9.27
C MET A 161 7.74 11.88 8.87
N ASN A 162 7.21 11.76 7.65
CA ASN A 162 6.18 12.63 7.09
C ASN A 162 4.76 12.04 7.16
N ASP A 163 4.54 10.94 7.90
CA ASP A 163 3.23 10.31 8.00
C ASP A 163 2.13 11.29 8.48
N ALA A 164 2.49 12.27 9.32
CA ALA A 164 1.59 13.35 9.71
C ALA A 164 1.06 14.13 8.52
N ALA A 165 1.92 14.49 7.56
CA ALA A 165 1.52 15.19 6.34
C ALA A 165 0.70 14.30 5.40
N VAL A 166 0.96 12.98 5.39
CA VAL A 166 0.20 11.98 4.62
C VAL A 166 -1.22 11.84 5.21
N ILE A 167 -1.35 11.74 6.52
CA ILE A 167 -2.66 11.71 7.21
C ILE A 167 -3.42 13.01 6.96
N GLN A 168 -2.74 14.15 7.05
CA GLN A 168 -3.40 15.45 6.78
C GLN A 168 -3.91 15.52 5.33
N ALA A 169 -3.12 15.06 4.34
CA ALA A 169 -3.57 15.00 2.96
C ALA A 169 -4.80 14.09 2.77
N ALA A 170 -4.81 12.92 3.42
CA ALA A 170 -5.97 12.03 3.39
C ALA A 170 -7.23 12.70 3.98
N ASN A 171 -7.08 13.44 5.09
CA ASN A 171 -8.16 14.19 5.70
C ASN A 171 -8.64 15.34 4.80
N ASP A 172 -7.73 16.12 4.21
CA ASP A 172 -8.04 17.23 3.30
C ASP A 172 -8.90 16.75 2.11
N HIS A 173 -8.66 15.52 1.66
CA HIS A 173 -9.35 14.91 0.51
C HIS A 173 -10.44 13.91 0.90
N THR A 174 -10.73 13.73 2.17
CA THR A 174 -11.73 12.78 2.67
C THR A 174 -11.43 11.33 2.20
N ILE A 175 -10.17 10.94 2.19
CA ILE A 175 -9.70 9.60 1.86
C ILE A 175 -9.57 8.77 3.15
N ALA A 176 -10.10 7.54 3.17
CA ALA A 176 -9.83 6.60 4.24
C ALA A 176 -8.39 6.08 4.11
N LEU A 177 -7.65 6.08 5.20
CA LEU A 177 -6.25 5.67 5.20
C LEU A 177 -6.02 4.61 6.27
N MET A 178 -5.57 3.42 5.87
CA MET A 178 -5.41 2.26 6.74
C MET A 178 -3.97 1.79 6.78
N ALA A 179 -3.41 1.59 7.98
CA ALA A 179 -2.04 1.16 8.14
C ALA A 179 -1.92 -0.36 8.31
N THR A 180 -0.89 -0.97 7.68
CA THR A 180 -0.50 -2.37 7.88
C THR A 180 0.62 -2.53 8.89
N LEU A 181 1.43 -1.51 9.13
CA LEU A 181 2.68 -1.52 9.91
C LEU A 181 3.68 -2.57 9.44
N GLU A 182 3.54 -3.06 8.22
CA GLU A 182 4.50 -3.93 7.56
C GLU A 182 4.67 -3.53 6.10
N ARG A 183 5.88 -3.71 5.58
CA ARG A 183 6.21 -3.41 4.18
C ARG A 183 6.22 -4.70 3.38
N CYS A 184 5.67 -4.69 2.18
CA CYS A 184 5.77 -5.82 1.27
C CYS A 184 6.76 -5.55 0.11
N PHE A 185 7.86 -4.94 0.43
CA PHE A 185 8.92 -4.57 -0.51
C PHE A 185 9.48 -5.81 -1.24
N LEU A 186 9.28 -5.87 -2.55
CA LEU A 186 9.85 -6.92 -3.38
C LEU A 186 10.86 -6.30 -4.36
N HIS A 187 12.14 -6.53 -4.12
CA HIS A 187 13.23 -6.23 -5.04
C HIS A 187 13.72 -7.52 -5.68
N ILE A 188 13.18 -7.87 -6.85
CA ILE A 188 13.59 -9.03 -7.63
C ILE A 188 14.58 -8.60 -8.72
#